data_407e926f865130d89ad6cc1df4d2f214
#
_entry.id   407e926f865130d89ad6cc1df4d2f214
#
_cell.length_a   1.000
_cell.length_b   1.000
_cell.length_c   1.000
_cell.angle_alpha   90.00
_cell.angle_beta   90.00
_cell.angle_gamma   90.00
#
_symmetry.space_group_name_H-M   'P 1'
#
loop_
_entity.id
_entity.type
_entity.pdbx_description
1 polymer ?
#
loop_
_entity_poly.entity_id
_entity_poly.type
_entity_poly.pdbx_seq_one_letter_code
_entity_poly.pdbx_strand_id
1 'polypeptide(L)'
;MNLRTKIGVVAVLLSTLTVQAQNIPFRKAEIKETMKKVADWQIANPNKGAEHGDLSWTNAVLYVGMLDWAELAEREDGNKDYFKWLTRIGSRNGWQPDKRMYHADDIAVSQLFIDLYRKYKNKYMLNPTIARTDWVMKNPPTDDFKRDYRKPETLERWT
;
A
#
# COMPACT_ATOMS: atom_id res chain seq x y z
N MET A 1 76.28 35.38 0.70
CA MET A 1 75.81 34.31 1.55
C MET A 1 74.33 34.05 1.19
N ASN A 2 74.09 33.00 0.39
CA ASN A 2 72.81 32.75 -0.28
C ASN A 2 71.90 31.85 0.59
N LEU A 3 70.80 32.44 1.03
CA LEU A 3 69.78 31.70 1.74
C LEU A 3 68.79 31.13 0.69
N ARG A 4 68.90 29.85 0.41
CA ARG A 4 67.93 29.14 -0.44
C ARG A 4 66.74 28.72 0.35
N THR A 5 65.67 29.48 0.19
CA THR A 5 64.35 29.14 0.75
C THR A 5 63.79 27.93 0.00
N LYS A 6 63.70 26.80 0.67
CA LYS A 6 63.00 25.62 0.16
C LYS A 6 61.52 25.81 0.34
N ILE A 7 60.79 26.10 -0.73
CA ILE A 7 59.31 26.07 -0.71
C ILE A 7 58.92 24.59 -0.86
N GLY A 8 58.45 24.02 0.23
CA GLY A 8 57.84 22.74 0.23
C GLY A 8 56.40 22.84 -0.32
N VAL A 9 56.20 22.32 -1.52
CA VAL A 9 54.85 22.17 -2.05
C VAL A 9 54.18 21.00 -1.33
N VAL A 10 53.30 21.32 -0.39
CA VAL A 10 52.40 20.35 0.21
C VAL A 10 51.29 20.12 -0.80
N ALA A 11 51.40 19.04 -1.56
CA ALA A 11 50.31 18.54 -2.40
C ALA A 11 49.25 17.93 -1.48
N VAL A 12 48.22 18.71 -1.15
CA VAL A 12 46.99 18.19 -0.51
C VAL A 12 46.26 17.37 -1.58
N LEU A 13 46.45 16.06 -1.54
CA LEU A 13 45.61 15.11 -2.25
C LEU A 13 44.22 15.17 -1.60
N LEU A 14 43.37 16.05 -2.14
CA LEU A 14 41.91 15.95 -1.95
C LEU A 14 41.46 14.67 -2.69
N SER A 15 41.46 13.56 -1.96
CA SER A 15 40.71 12.38 -2.37
C SER A 15 39.23 12.75 -2.31
N THR A 16 38.71 13.24 -3.43
CA THR A 16 37.26 13.27 -3.66
C THR A 16 36.80 11.83 -3.65
N LEU A 17 36.27 11.39 -2.51
CA LEU A 17 35.42 10.21 -2.42
C LEU A 17 34.19 10.52 -3.29
N THR A 18 34.30 10.30 -4.58
CA THR A 18 33.12 10.14 -5.41
C THR A 18 32.42 8.89 -4.90
N VAL A 19 31.38 9.10 -4.08
CA VAL A 19 30.39 8.07 -3.86
C VAL A 19 29.76 7.83 -5.23
N GLN A 20 30.38 6.91 -5.97
CA GLN A 20 29.71 6.32 -7.12
C GLN A 20 28.49 5.63 -6.51
N ALA A 21 27.31 6.22 -6.71
CA ALA A 21 26.07 5.49 -6.60
C ALA A 21 26.28 4.29 -7.54
N GLN A 22 26.60 3.14 -6.96
CA GLN A 22 26.70 1.92 -7.71
C GLN A 22 25.33 1.75 -8.35
N ASN A 23 25.24 1.95 -9.66
CA ASN A 23 24.14 1.44 -10.45
C ASN A 23 24.21 -0.09 -10.31
N ILE A 24 23.67 -0.60 -9.19
CA ILE A 24 23.44 -2.02 -9.03
C ILE A 24 22.34 -2.32 -10.04
N PRO A 25 22.66 -3.00 -11.14
CA PRO A 25 21.62 -3.36 -12.10
C PRO A 25 20.71 -4.35 -11.36
N PHE A 26 19.56 -3.86 -10.89
CA PHE A 26 18.55 -4.71 -10.29
C PHE A 26 18.16 -5.77 -11.32
N ARG A 27 18.55 -7.01 -11.08
CA ARG A 27 18.16 -8.11 -11.95
C ARG A 27 16.68 -8.38 -11.71
N LYS A 28 15.90 -8.44 -12.79
CA LYS A 28 14.45 -8.73 -12.71
C LYS A 28 14.16 -9.96 -11.82
N ALA A 29 14.98 -11.00 -11.90
CA ALA A 29 14.83 -12.21 -11.09
C ALA A 29 15.02 -11.95 -9.59
N GLU A 30 15.99 -11.12 -9.20
CA GLU A 30 16.26 -10.80 -7.79
C GLU A 30 15.14 -9.94 -7.20
N ILE A 31 14.60 -8.99 -8.00
CA ILE A 31 13.43 -8.21 -7.61
C ILE A 31 12.23 -9.15 -7.39
N LYS A 32 11.95 -10.02 -8.35
CA LYS A 32 10.84 -10.99 -8.26
C LYS A 32 10.98 -11.90 -7.04
N GLU A 33 12.17 -12.40 -6.75
CA GLU A 33 12.43 -13.22 -5.57
C GLU A 33 12.18 -12.45 -4.27
N THR A 34 12.62 -11.19 -4.21
CA THR A 34 12.38 -10.33 -3.04
C THR A 34 10.89 -10.07 -2.84
N MET A 35 10.17 -9.73 -3.91
CA MET A 35 8.71 -9.53 -3.86
C MET A 35 8.00 -10.80 -3.37
N LYS A 36 8.42 -11.97 -3.87
CA LYS A 36 7.88 -13.25 -3.41
C LYS A 36 8.09 -13.46 -1.91
N LYS A 37 9.30 -13.25 -1.41
CA LYS A 37 9.61 -13.39 0.02
C LYS A 37 8.74 -12.49 0.89
N VAL A 38 8.54 -11.24 0.47
CA VAL A 38 7.69 -10.27 1.19
C VAL A 38 6.24 -10.74 1.18
N ALA A 39 5.71 -11.14 0.03
CA ALA A 39 4.35 -11.62 -0.10
C ALA A 39 4.08 -12.90 0.72
N ASP A 40 4.99 -13.86 0.66
CA ASP A 40 4.90 -15.10 1.44
C ASP A 40 4.95 -14.82 2.94
N TRP A 41 5.83 -13.90 3.36
CA TRP A 41 5.90 -13.48 4.76
C TRP A 41 4.59 -12.86 5.22
N GLN A 42 4.01 -11.99 4.41
CA GLN A 42 2.74 -11.33 4.73
C GLN A 42 1.58 -12.32 4.90
N ILE A 43 1.52 -13.33 4.04
CA ILE A 43 0.52 -14.41 4.14
C ILE A 43 0.72 -15.26 5.41
N ALA A 44 1.98 -15.55 5.74
CA ALA A 44 2.31 -16.35 6.91
C ALA A 44 2.15 -15.59 8.25
N ASN A 45 2.14 -14.25 8.20
CA ASN A 45 2.07 -13.38 9.37
C ASN A 45 0.91 -12.37 9.25
N PRO A 46 -0.32 -12.81 9.03
CA PRO A 46 -1.45 -11.90 8.90
C PRO A 46 -1.64 -11.13 10.21
N ASN A 47 -1.70 -9.81 10.10
CA ASN A 47 -1.95 -8.90 11.24
C ASN A 47 -0.96 -9.05 12.43
N LYS A 48 0.21 -9.65 12.22
CA LYS A 48 1.21 -9.78 13.28
C LYS A 48 1.79 -8.41 13.61
N GLY A 49 1.43 -7.90 14.78
CA GLY A 49 1.82 -6.58 15.27
C GLY A 49 1.00 -5.42 14.66
N ALA A 50 -0.06 -5.71 13.94
CA ALA A 50 -0.95 -4.69 13.40
C ALA A 50 -2.11 -4.43 14.37
N GLU A 51 -2.26 -3.19 14.79
CA GLU A 51 -3.45 -2.70 15.51
C GLU A 51 -4.68 -2.56 14.59
N HIS A 52 -4.51 -2.90 13.31
CA HIS A 52 -5.49 -2.64 12.27
C HIS A 52 -6.11 -3.94 11.76
N GLY A 53 -7.43 -3.96 11.69
CA GLY A 53 -8.19 -5.07 11.12
C GLY A 53 -8.09 -5.15 9.59
N ASP A 54 -8.65 -6.21 9.01
CA ASP A 54 -8.63 -6.47 7.57
C ASP A 54 -9.11 -5.30 6.70
N LEU A 55 -10.07 -4.54 7.20
CA LEU A 55 -10.75 -3.48 6.44
C LEU A 55 -10.08 -2.12 6.60
N SER A 56 -9.01 -2.01 7.41
CA SER A 56 -8.34 -0.73 7.60
C SER A 56 -7.62 -0.26 6.34
N TRP A 57 -7.47 1.05 6.18
CA TRP A 57 -6.78 1.65 5.04
C TRP A 57 -5.33 1.18 4.88
N THR A 58 -4.63 0.88 5.98
CA THR A 58 -3.26 0.38 5.95
C THR A 58 -3.17 -0.97 5.26
N ASN A 59 -4.12 -1.85 5.56
CA ASN A 59 -4.25 -3.13 4.89
C ASN A 59 -4.79 -2.97 3.47
N ALA A 60 -5.64 -1.99 3.19
CA ALA A 60 -6.08 -1.70 1.83
C ALA A 60 -4.90 -1.37 0.90
N VAL A 61 -3.95 -0.57 1.37
CA VAL A 61 -2.70 -0.27 0.62
C VAL A 61 -1.86 -1.51 0.40
N LEU A 62 -1.71 -2.36 1.43
CA LEU A 62 -1.02 -3.65 1.29
C LEU A 62 -1.68 -4.52 0.21
N TYR A 63 -3.01 -4.58 0.18
CA TYR A 63 -3.74 -5.43 -0.78
C TYR A 63 -3.55 -4.98 -2.23
N VAL A 64 -3.35 -3.70 -2.50
CA VAL A 64 -2.99 -3.22 -3.85
C VAL A 64 -1.68 -3.84 -4.30
N GLY A 65 -0.63 -3.77 -3.48
CA GLY A 65 0.65 -4.41 -3.80
C GLY A 65 0.56 -5.93 -3.90
N MET A 66 -0.27 -6.56 -3.07
CA MET A 66 -0.50 -8.02 -3.12
C MET A 66 -1.31 -8.44 -4.35
N LEU A 67 -2.20 -7.59 -4.88
CA LEU A 67 -2.91 -7.82 -6.15
C LEU A 67 -1.93 -7.82 -7.33
N ASP A 68 -1.08 -6.80 -7.42
CA ASP A 68 -0.05 -6.71 -8.47
C ASP A 68 0.88 -7.94 -8.44
N TRP A 69 1.28 -8.34 -7.23
CA TRP A 69 2.06 -9.57 -7.05
C TRP A 69 1.27 -10.81 -7.47
N ALA A 70 0.00 -10.93 -7.10
CA ALA A 70 -0.84 -12.07 -7.46
C ALA A 70 -1.00 -12.21 -8.98
N GLU A 71 -1.17 -11.09 -9.70
CA GLU A 71 -1.23 -11.07 -11.15
C GLU A 71 0.09 -11.51 -11.80
N LEU A 72 1.21 -11.05 -11.27
CA LEU A 72 2.54 -11.44 -11.74
C LEU A 72 2.77 -12.94 -11.52
N ALA A 73 2.49 -13.43 -10.32
CA ALA A 73 2.69 -14.82 -9.93
C ALA A 73 1.77 -15.78 -10.71
N GLU A 74 0.51 -15.41 -10.95
CA GLU A 74 -0.38 -16.21 -11.79
C GLU A 74 0.10 -16.23 -13.24
N ARG A 75 0.49 -15.09 -13.80
CA ARG A 75 0.90 -14.99 -15.20
C ARG A 75 2.21 -15.71 -15.49
N GLU A 76 3.20 -15.61 -14.62
CA GLU A 76 4.55 -16.15 -14.86
C GLU A 76 4.73 -17.57 -14.30
N ASP A 77 4.09 -17.89 -13.19
CA ASP A 77 4.32 -19.14 -12.45
C ASP A 77 3.05 -20.01 -12.34
N GLY A 78 1.90 -19.55 -12.83
CA GLY A 78 0.61 -20.25 -12.67
C GLY A 78 0.11 -20.28 -11.22
N ASN A 79 0.74 -19.53 -10.32
CA ASN A 79 0.43 -19.53 -8.89
C ASN A 79 -0.78 -18.63 -8.58
N LYS A 80 -1.88 -19.27 -8.14
CA LYS A 80 -3.13 -18.59 -7.77
C LYS A 80 -3.34 -18.42 -6.28
N ASP A 81 -2.39 -18.80 -5.43
CA ASP A 81 -2.60 -18.83 -3.98
C ASP A 81 -2.70 -17.44 -3.37
N TYR A 82 -2.02 -16.45 -3.96
CA TYR A 82 -2.14 -15.04 -3.55
C TYR A 82 -3.54 -14.50 -3.82
N PHE A 83 -4.14 -14.80 -4.98
CA PHE A 83 -5.53 -14.45 -5.25
C PHE A 83 -6.51 -15.17 -4.31
N LYS A 84 -6.26 -16.43 -3.98
CA LYS A 84 -7.09 -17.15 -2.99
C LYS A 84 -7.01 -16.49 -1.62
N TRP A 85 -5.83 -16.02 -1.22
CA TRP A 85 -5.65 -15.31 0.04
C TRP A 85 -6.44 -13.99 0.05
N LEU A 86 -6.31 -13.16 -0.98
CA LEU A 86 -7.06 -11.91 -1.14
C LEU A 86 -8.58 -12.14 -1.18
N THR A 87 -9.03 -13.15 -1.90
CA THR A 87 -10.46 -13.52 -1.96
C THR A 87 -10.99 -13.93 -0.59
N ARG A 88 -10.20 -14.64 0.23
CA ARG A 88 -10.60 -15.00 1.60
C ARG A 88 -10.79 -13.78 2.49
N ILE A 89 -10.00 -12.71 2.31
CA ILE A 89 -10.18 -11.46 3.04
C ILE A 89 -11.56 -10.87 2.72
N GLY A 90 -11.89 -10.70 1.45
CA GLY A 90 -13.21 -10.19 1.05
C GLY A 90 -14.35 -11.08 1.55
N SER A 91 -14.22 -12.40 1.37
CA SER A 91 -15.26 -13.36 1.74
C SER A 91 -15.57 -13.37 3.24
N ARG A 92 -14.55 -13.39 4.10
CA ARG A 92 -14.77 -13.41 5.57
C ARG A 92 -15.34 -12.11 6.11
N ASN A 93 -15.16 -10.99 5.38
CA ASN A 93 -15.73 -9.69 5.72
C ASN A 93 -17.01 -9.37 4.93
N GLY A 94 -17.60 -10.35 4.23
CA GLY A 94 -18.84 -10.17 3.46
C GLY A 94 -18.73 -9.13 2.35
N TRP A 95 -17.50 -8.82 1.88
CA TRP A 95 -17.21 -7.81 0.85
C TRP A 95 -17.64 -6.40 1.26
N GLN A 96 -17.82 -6.17 2.57
CA GLN A 96 -18.27 -4.88 3.11
C GLN A 96 -17.07 -3.94 3.31
N PRO A 97 -17.18 -2.65 2.93
CA PRO A 97 -16.33 -1.60 3.45
C PRO A 97 -16.45 -1.52 4.98
N ASP A 98 -15.51 -0.87 5.65
CA ASP A 98 -15.57 -0.74 7.11
C ASP A 98 -16.72 0.20 7.55
N LYS A 99 -16.89 0.45 8.84
CA LYS A 99 -18.15 0.90 9.46
C LYS A 99 -18.54 2.33 9.14
N ARG A 100 -17.57 3.25 9.06
CA ARG A 100 -17.83 4.70 8.93
C ARG A 100 -18.28 5.06 7.52
N MET A 101 -19.50 5.55 7.38
CA MET A 101 -20.16 5.72 6.07
C MET A 101 -19.42 6.68 5.13
N TYR A 102 -18.89 7.79 5.66
CA TYR A 102 -18.26 8.84 4.85
C TYR A 102 -16.73 8.83 4.91
N HIS A 103 -16.15 7.93 5.72
CA HIS A 103 -14.71 7.96 5.96
C HIS A 103 -13.94 7.29 4.82
N ALA A 104 -13.00 8.03 4.23
CA ALA A 104 -12.22 7.53 3.11
C ALA A 104 -11.42 6.27 3.45
N ASP A 105 -10.86 6.20 4.67
CA ASP A 105 -10.09 5.05 5.14
C ASP A 105 -10.92 3.77 5.16
N ASP A 106 -12.19 3.89 5.54
CA ASP A 106 -13.10 2.74 5.63
C ASP A 106 -13.59 2.27 4.26
N ILE A 107 -13.55 3.16 3.26
CA ILE A 107 -13.92 2.84 1.88
C ILE A 107 -12.71 2.29 1.10
N ALA A 108 -11.49 2.59 1.54
CA ALA A 108 -10.26 2.25 0.82
C ALA A 108 -10.13 0.77 0.45
N VAL A 109 -10.58 -0.13 1.34
CA VAL A 109 -10.57 -1.59 1.09
C VAL A 109 -11.42 -2.01 -0.11
N SER A 110 -12.38 -1.17 -0.51
CA SER A 110 -13.22 -1.43 -1.68
C SER A 110 -12.41 -1.55 -2.98
N GLN A 111 -11.20 -0.97 -3.04
CA GLN A 111 -10.31 -1.14 -4.18
C GLN A 111 -9.99 -2.63 -4.42
N LEU A 112 -9.66 -3.37 -3.36
CA LEU A 112 -9.48 -4.83 -3.42
C LEU A 112 -10.72 -5.53 -4.01
N PHE A 113 -11.90 -5.17 -3.54
CA PHE A 113 -13.15 -5.82 -3.95
C PHE A 113 -13.49 -5.52 -5.40
N ILE A 114 -13.25 -4.30 -5.86
CA ILE A 114 -13.42 -3.89 -7.26
C ILE A 114 -12.48 -4.68 -8.17
N ASP A 115 -11.21 -4.82 -7.81
CA ASP A 115 -10.23 -5.50 -8.65
C ASP A 115 -10.47 -7.01 -8.69
N LEU A 116 -10.85 -7.62 -7.57
CA LEU A 116 -11.29 -9.02 -7.56
C LEU A 116 -12.58 -9.21 -8.39
N TYR A 117 -13.52 -8.28 -8.34
CA TYR A 117 -14.68 -8.31 -9.24
C TYR A 117 -14.27 -8.20 -10.71
N ARG A 118 -13.34 -7.32 -11.05
CA ARG A 118 -12.84 -7.19 -12.43
C ARG A 118 -12.28 -8.49 -12.96
N LYS A 119 -11.60 -9.26 -12.10
CA LYS A 119 -11.02 -10.56 -12.44
C LYS A 119 -12.08 -11.66 -12.53
N TYR A 120 -12.92 -11.80 -11.51
CA TYR A 120 -13.82 -12.96 -11.38
C TYR A 120 -15.25 -12.72 -11.87
N LYS A 121 -15.63 -11.46 -12.12
CA LYS A 121 -16.97 -11.04 -12.56
C LYS A 121 -18.10 -11.47 -11.60
N ASN A 122 -17.78 -11.75 -10.35
CA ASN A 122 -18.74 -12.11 -9.33
C ASN A 122 -19.29 -10.86 -8.64
N LYS A 123 -20.57 -10.57 -8.89
CA LYS A 123 -21.26 -9.37 -8.38
C LYS A 123 -21.31 -9.29 -6.84
N TYR A 124 -21.24 -10.42 -6.12
CA TYR A 124 -21.17 -10.40 -4.67
C TYR A 124 -19.95 -9.63 -4.13
N MET A 125 -18.85 -9.61 -4.89
CA MET A 125 -17.65 -8.89 -4.52
C MET A 125 -17.81 -7.37 -4.63
N LEU A 126 -18.73 -6.89 -5.47
CA LEU A 126 -18.89 -5.47 -5.80
C LEU A 126 -20.13 -4.84 -5.17
N ASN A 127 -21.22 -5.59 -5.03
CA ASN A 127 -22.51 -5.06 -4.62
C ASN A 127 -22.47 -4.23 -3.31
N PRO A 128 -21.74 -4.64 -2.25
CA PRO A 128 -21.68 -3.85 -1.02
C PRO A 128 -20.99 -2.49 -1.23
N THR A 129 -19.96 -2.44 -2.07
CA THR A 129 -19.29 -1.18 -2.43
C THR A 129 -20.24 -0.26 -3.20
N ILE A 130 -21.00 -0.79 -4.17
CA ILE A 130 -22.02 -0.01 -4.89
C ILE A 130 -23.07 0.51 -3.91
N ALA A 131 -23.60 -0.36 -3.04
CA ALA A 131 -24.62 0.03 -2.07
C ALA A 131 -24.13 1.17 -1.15
N ARG A 132 -22.87 1.09 -0.67
CA ARG A 132 -22.24 2.14 0.13
C ARG A 132 -22.13 3.44 -0.66
N THR A 133 -21.63 3.38 -1.90
CA THR A 133 -21.44 4.56 -2.75
C THR A 133 -22.78 5.22 -3.09
N ASP A 134 -23.78 4.42 -3.46
CA ASP A 134 -25.13 4.90 -3.76
C ASP A 134 -25.78 5.58 -2.55
N TRP A 135 -25.56 5.01 -1.37
CA TRP A 135 -26.07 5.59 -0.13
C TRP A 135 -25.41 6.96 0.15
N VAL A 136 -24.08 7.05 0.05
CA VAL A 136 -23.33 8.31 0.25
C VAL A 136 -23.79 9.39 -0.76
N MET A 137 -23.99 9.00 -2.01
CA MET A 137 -24.46 9.93 -3.06
C MET A 137 -25.88 10.44 -2.81
N LYS A 138 -26.76 9.60 -2.25
CA LYS A 138 -28.14 9.98 -1.92
C LYS A 138 -28.26 10.77 -0.62
N ASN A 139 -27.29 10.63 0.25
CA ASN A 139 -27.25 11.27 1.56
C ASN A 139 -25.99 12.12 1.72
N PRO A 140 -25.80 13.18 0.93
CA PRO A 140 -24.63 14.01 1.06
C PRO A 140 -24.56 14.63 2.46
N PRO A 141 -23.35 14.78 3.04
CA PRO A 141 -23.21 15.43 4.34
C PRO A 141 -23.76 16.85 4.26
N THR A 142 -24.56 17.23 5.25
CA THR A 142 -25.22 18.54 5.31
C THR A 142 -24.33 19.64 5.88
N ASP A 143 -23.15 19.30 6.35
CA ASP A 143 -22.26 20.24 6.99
C ASP A 143 -21.37 20.98 5.99
N ASP A 144 -21.20 22.28 6.25
CA ASP A 144 -20.21 23.10 5.57
C ASP A 144 -18.81 22.49 5.81
N PHE A 145 -17.97 22.45 4.77
CA PHE A 145 -16.57 21.97 4.84
C PHE A 145 -15.66 22.78 5.78
N LYS A 146 -16.19 23.81 6.44
CA LYS A 146 -15.49 24.55 7.50
C LYS A 146 -15.41 23.73 8.77
N ARG A 147 -14.47 22.78 8.79
CA ARG A 147 -14.25 21.92 9.95
C ARG A 147 -13.43 22.61 11.02
N ASP A 148 -13.99 22.69 12.20
CA ASP A 148 -13.19 22.87 13.39
C ASP A 148 -12.88 21.49 13.99
N TYR A 149 -11.71 20.96 13.66
CA TYR A 149 -11.23 19.65 14.19
C TYR A 149 -11.10 19.64 15.73
N ARG A 150 -11.25 20.79 16.40
CA ARG A 150 -11.22 20.90 17.84
C ARG A 150 -12.59 20.65 18.50
N LYS A 151 -13.64 20.51 17.71
CA LYS A 151 -14.99 20.24 18.23
C LYS A 151 -15.29 18.76 18.17
N PRO A 152 -15.57 18.09 19.32
CA PRO A 152 -15.88 16.66 19.40
C PRO A 152 -17.00 16.23 18.45
N GLU A 153 -18.05 17.02 18.33
CA GLU A 153 -19.20 16.75 17.44
C GLU A 153 -18.84 16.70 15.97
N THR A 154 -17.72 17.33 15.56
CA THR A 154 -17.23 17.26 14.17
C THR A 154 -16.51 15.94 13.92
N LEU A 155 -15.87 15.36 14.94
CA LEU A 155 -15.20 14.06 14.86
C LEU A 155 -16.20 12.90 14.79
N GLU A 156 -17.29 12.94 15.56
CA GLU A 156 -18.29 11.86 15.59
C GLU A 156 -18.96 11.57 14.24
N ARG A 157 -19.06 12.56 13.35
CA ARG A 157 -19.65 12.39 12.01
C ARG A 157 -18.70 11.74 11.01
N TRP A 158 -17.42 11.67 11.32
CA TRP A 158 -16.38 11.09 10.46
C TRP A 158 -15.82 9.80 11.05
N THR A 159 -16.11 9.53 12.27
CA THR A 159 -15.83 8.26 12.97
C THR A 159 -17.07 7.37 12.97
#